data_73e8b48fa4c2bf38f8a434cbbf0f8009
#
_entry.id   73e8b48fa4c2bf38f8a434cbbf0f8009
#
_cell.length_a   1.000
_cell.length_b   1.000
_cell.length_c   1.000
_cell.angle_alpha   90.00
_cell.angle_beta   90.00
_cell.angle_gamma   90.00
#
_symmetry.space_group_name_H-M   'P 1'
#
loop_
_entity.id
_entity.type
_entity.pdbx_description
1 polymer ?
#
loop_
_entity_poly.entity_id
_entity_poly.type
_entity_poly.pdbx_seq_one_letter_code
_entity_poly.pdbx_strand_id
1 'polypeptide(L)'
;MIASVEEIKSLFKEIDNFLQGTPETEKLEICVIGGTVLLEQGLKPATTDIDLVVLNVHDFKLFEDTLNTLGFKSTRPTPEYVHLNISQVLEREDFRIDLFQKTVCGKFSVTNSMAKRAREYLILERLAVYLYSNEDVFLFKTMTERSGDIEDCISLAKRGVEWEIILDELKNQIRLSGQNIWITWVGERLGILADEGLYIPILGEVERFSEEYYEKEFRKI
;
A
#
# COMPACT_ATOMS: atom_id res chain seq x y z
N MET A 1 15.19 9.66 6.20
CA MET A 1 13.73 9.93 6.37
C MET A 1 13.32 11.02 5.42
N ILE A 2 12.24 10.85 4.69
CA ILE A 2 11.73 11.77 3.68
C ILE A 2 10.63 12.62 4.34
N ALA A 3 10.86 13.92 4.44
CA ALA A 3 9.93 14.87 5.07
C ALA A 3 9.33 15.87 4.06
N SER A 4 9.80 15.83 2.81
CA SER A 4 9.39 16.77 1.77
C SER A 4 8.64 16.07 0.64
N VAL A 5 7.40 16.48 0.45
CA VAL A 5 6.59 16.08 -0.72
C VAL A 5 7.25 16.52 -2.03
N GLU A 6 7.89 17.69 -2.03
CA GLU A 6 8.57 18.22 -3.22
C GLU A 6 9.81 17.40 -3.61
N GLU A 7 10.52 16.80 -2.63
CA GLU A 7 11.62 15.86 -2.92
C GLU A 7 11.09 14.60 -3.62
N ILE A 8 9.96 14.06 -3.17
CA ILE A 8 9.32 12.90 -3.82
C ILE A 8 8.87 13.24 -5.24
N LYS A 9 8.25 14.42 -5.44
CA LYS A 9 7.87 14.89 -6.78
C LYS A 9 9.07 15.10 -7.69
N SER A 10 10.18 15.60 -7.14
CA SER A 10 11.42 15.79 -7.89
C SER A 10 12.03 14.47 -8.32
N LEU A 11 11.99 13.45 -7.47
CA LEU A 11 12.40 12.10 -7.80
C LEU A 11 11.55 11.53 -8.96
N PHE A 12 10.23 11.67 -8.92
CA PHE A 12 9.38 11.19 -10.02
C PHE A 12 9.63 11.93 -11.34
N LYS A 13 9.96 13.23 -11.30
CA LYS A 13 10.37 13.98 -12.48
C LYS A 13 11.73 13.51 -13.03
N GLU A 14 12.68 13.17 -12.16
CA GLU A 14 13.95 12.58 -12.57
C GLU A 14 13.73 11.24 -13.29
N ILE A 15 12.87 10.39 -12.74
CA ILE A 15 12.50 9.11 -13.36
C ILE A 15 11.84 9.33 -14.74
N ASP A 16 10.88 10.24 -14.82
CA ASP A 16 10.21 10.60 -16.08
C ASP A 16 11.21 11.07 -17.16
N ASN A 17 12.10 11.98 -16.79
CA ASN A 17 13.15 12.48 -17.71
C ASN A 17 14.05 11.35 -18.24
N PHE A 18 14.39 10.39 -17.39
CA PHE A 18 15.15 9.21 -17.82
C PHE A 18 14.35 8.36 -18.80
N LEU A 19 13.08 8.08 -18.50
CA LEU A 19 12.19 7.29 -19.36
C LEU A 19 11.96 7.93 -20.73
N GLN A 20 12.00 9.26 -20.88
CA GLN A 20 11.91 9.95 -22.17
C GLN A 20 13.07 9.59 -23.11
N GLY A 21 14.22 9.19 -22.57
CA GLY A 21 15.39 8.74 -23.33
C GLY A 21 15.36 7.25 -23.69
N THR A 22 14.35 6.49 -23.25
CA THR A 22 14.23 5.05 -23.55
C THR A 22 13.41 4.79 -24.82
N PRO A 23 13.58 3.62 -25.48
CA PRO A 23 12.83 3.27 -26.67
C PRO A 23 11.36 2.92 -26.42
N GLU A 24 10.97 2.62 -25.19
CA GLU A 24 9.58 2.38 -24.83
C GLU A 24 8.75 3.61 -25.15
N THR A 25 7.56 3.39 -25.71
CA THR A 25 6.66 4.46 -26.13
C THR A 25 5.44 4.59 -25.21
N GLU A 26 5.10 3.54 -24.47
CA GLU A 26 3.97 3.55 -23.56
C GLU A 26 4.31 4.27 -22.24
N LYS A 27 3.31 4.91 -21.66
CA LYS A 27 3.44 5.59 -20.39
C LYS A 27 3.44 4.56 -19.25
N LEU A 28 4.46 4.61 -18.42
CA LEU A 28 4.56 3.76 -17.23
C LEU A 28 3.59 4.27 -16.15
N GLU A 29 2.79 3.38 -15.61
CA GLU A 29 1.85 3.68 -14.52
C GLU A 29 2.33 3.05 -13.20
N ILE A 30 2.46 3.88 -12.18
CA ILE A 30 2.81 3.44 -10.82
C ILE A 30 1.81 3.97 -9.80
N CYS A 31 1.64 3.21 -8.73
CA CYS A 31 0.73 3.55 -7.65
C CYS A 31 1.50 3.73 -6.34
N VAL A 32 1.26 4.83 -5.67
CA VAL A 32 1.81 5.13 -4.34
C VAL A 32 0.83 4.67 -3.28
N ILE A 33 1.34 3.95 -2.29
CA ILE A 33 0.60 3.51 -1.11
C ILE A 33 1.34 3.93 0.17
N GLY A 34 0.91 3.46 1.32
CA GLY A 34 1.67 3.56 2.56
C GLY A 34 1.84 4.97 3.11
N GLY A 35 2.97 5.20 3.77
CA GLY A 35 3.27 6.44 4.50
C GLY A 35 3.34 7.68 3.63
N THR A 36 3.71 7.55 2.37
CA THR A 36 3.77 8.66 1.40
C THR A 36 2.40 9.28 1.14
N VAL A 37 1.32 8.48 1.12
CA VAL A 37 -0.05 8.98 0.96
C VAL A 37 -0.45 9.87 2.14
N LEU A 38 -0.05 9.49 3.36
CA LEU A 38 -0.31 10.28 4.57
C LEU A 38 0.53 11.56 4.60
N LEU A 39 1.80 11.47 4.20
CA LEU A 39 2.70 12.63 4.11
C LEU A 39 2.14 13.68 3.15
N GLU A 40 1.67 13.26 1.97
CA GLU A 40 1.07 14.15 0.97
C GLU A 40 -0.17 14.88 1.49
N GLN A 41 -0.90 14.28 2.40
CA GLN A 41 -2.09 14.85 3.02
C GLN A 41 -1.79 15.65 4.29
N GLY A 42 -0.53 15.75 4.71
CA GLY A 42 -0.13 16.39 5.96
C GLY A 42 -0.55 15.65 7.22
N LEU A 43 -0.89 14.36 7.09
CA LEU A 43 -1.28 13.49 8.21
C LEU A 43 -0.06 12.86 8.91
N LYS A 44 1.11 12.96 8.28
CA LYS A 44 2.37 12.44 8.80
C LYS A 44 3.49 13.45 8.49
N PRO A 45 4.39 13.73 9.43
CA PRO A 45 5.47 14.73 9.21
C PRO A 45 6.60 14.20 8.31
N ALA A 46 6.78 12.88 8.25
CA ALA A 46 7.81 12.22 7.43
C ALA A 46 7.48 10.76 7.20
N THR A 47 8.06 10.17 6.16
CA THR A 47 8.06 8.74 5.91
C THR A 47 9.48 8.19 5.81
N THR A 48 9.68 6.90 6.08
CA THR A 48 10.98 6.22 5.94
C THR A 48 11.25 5.77 4.51
N ASP A 49 10.18 5.50 3.78
CA ASP A 49 10.18 4.83 2.49
C ASP A 49 9.08 5.38 1.58
N ILE A 50 9.18 5.08 0.30
CA ILE A 50 8.16 5.32 -0.71
C ILE A 50 7.67 3.94 -1.15
N ASP A 51 6.48 3.56 -0.70
CA ASP A 51 5.84 2.31 -1.08
C ASP A 51 5.19 2.45 -2.46
N LEU A 52 5.68 1.70 -3.45
CA LEU A 52 5.22 1.74 -4.84
C LEU A 52 4.70 0.38 -5.30
N VAL A 53 3.59 0.40 -6.02
CA VAL A 53 3.03 -0.79 -6.65
C VAL A 53 3.02 -0.61 -8.17
N VAL A 54 3.55 -1.60 -8.89
CA VAL A 54 3.46 -1.70 -10.36
C VAL A 54 2.65 -2.93 -10.71
N LEU A 55 1.63 -2.76 -11.55
CA LEU A 55 0.62 -3.81 -11.74
C LEU A 55 1.07 -4.92 -12.67
N ASN A 56 1.72 -4.60 -13.78
CA ASN A 56 2.16 -5.61 -14.72
C ASN A 56 3.66 -5.92 -14.58
N VAL A 57 4.05 -7.13 -14.97
CA VAL A 57 5.43 -7.62 -14.81
C VAL A 57 6.42 -6.88 -15.70
N HIS A 58 6.02 -6.50 -16.92
CA HIS A 58 6.89 -5.78 -17.85
C HIS A 58 7.23 -4.39 -17.30
N ASP A 59 6.22 -3.63 -16.86
CA ASP A 59 6.41 -2.30 -16.30
C ASP A 59 7.17 -2.34 -14.97
N PHE A 60 6.93 -3.37 -14.15
CA PHE A 60 7.69 -3.60 -12.93
C PHE A 60 9.19 -3.73 -13.25
N LYS A 61 9.54 -4.55 -14.25
CA LYS A 61 10.92 -4.74 -14.64
C LYS A 61 11.54 -3.46 -15.23
N LEU A 62 10.81 -2.79 -16.10
CA LEU A 62 11.23 -1.51 -16.67
C LEU A 62 11.51 -0.47 -15.58
N PHE A 63 10.62 -0.39 -14.58
CA PHE A 63 10.76 0.55 -13.48
C PHE A 63 11.95 0.20 -12.58
N GLU A 64 12.12 -1.09 -12.24
CA GLU A 64 13.28 -1.59 -11.49
C GLU A 64 14.60 -1.28 -12.22
N ASP A 65 14.70 -1.58 -13.51
CA ASP A 65 15.89 -1.31 -14.34
C ASP A 65 16.16 0.21 -14.44
N THR A 66 15.11 1.02 -14.53
CA THR A 66 15.20 2.50 -14.50
C THR A 66 15.79 2.99 -13.18
N LEU A 67 15.28 2.53 -12.05
CA LEU A 67 15.79 2.91 -10.73
C LEU A 67 17.25 2.47 -10.54
N ASN A 68 17.61 1.27 -10.96
CA ASN A 68 18.99 0.79 -10.91
C ASN A 68 19.93 1.68 -11.75
N THR A 69 19.51 2.11 -12.93
CA THR A 69 20.29 3.00 -13.81
C THR A 69 20.43 4.40 -13.20
N LEU A 70 19.42 4.89 -12.48
CA LEU A 70 19.46 6.14 -11.72
C LEU A 70 20.27 6.03 -10.41
N GLY A 71 20.92 4.89 -10.17
CA GLY A 71 21.86 4.70 -9.08
C GLY A 71 21.24 4.13 -7.80
N PHE A 72 19.97 3.75 -7.80
CA PHE A 72 19.39 2.98 -6.72
C PHE A 72 20.03 1.58 -6.67
N LYS A 73 20.28 1.10 -5.46
CA LYS A 73 20.87 -0.23 -5.23
C LYS A 73 19.89 -1.11 -4.48
N SER A 74 19.74 -2.34 -4.96
CA SER A 74 18.94 -3.34 -4.24
C SER A 74 19.60 -3.64 -2.90
N THR A 75 18.82 -3.57 -1.84
CA THR A 75 19.22 -3.88 -0.47
C THR A 75 18.35 -5.00 0.09
N ARG A 76 18.85 -5.68 1.12
CA ARG A 76 18.04 -6.69 1.81
C ARG A 76 17.10 -5.98 2.79
N PRO A 77 15.83 -6.40 2.85
CA PRO A 77 14.95 -5.92 3.90
C PRO A 77 15.57 -6.14 5.28
N THR A 78 15.40 -5.18 6.19
CA THR A 78 15.77 -5.40 7.60
C THR A 78 14.92 -6.53 8.19
N PRO A 79 15.33 -7.18 9.30
CA PRO A 79 14.56 -8.27 9.91
C PRO A 79 13.07 -7.95 10.15
N GLU A 80 12.76 -6.70 10.48
CA GLU A 80 11.39 -6.20 10.68
C GLU A 80 10.56 -6.19 9.39
N TYR A 81 11.21 -6.08 8.23
CA TYR A 81 10.59 -5.99 6.92
C TYR A 81 10.62 -7.31 6.12
N VAL A 82 11.36 -8.32 6.58
CA VAL A 82 11.44 -9.63 5.90
C VAL A 82 10.06 -10.26 5.74
N HIS A 83 9.18 -10.08 6.73
CA HIS A 83 7.82 -10.63 6.70
C HIS A 83 6.87 -9.89 5.74
N LEU A 84 7.25 -8.71 5.25
CA LEU A 84 6.43 -7.92 4.35
C LEU A 84 6.46 -8.39 2.89
N ASN A 85 7.31 -9.35 2.57
CA ASN A 85 7.40 -9.94 1.24
C ASN A 85 7.50 -8.87 0.12
N ILE A 86 8.32 -7.84 0.38
CA ILE A 86 8.58 -6.75 -0.57
C ILE A 86 9.31 -7.35 -1.77
N SER A 87 8.86 -7.05 -2.98
CA SER A 87 9.47 -7.61 -4.19
C SER A 87 10.90 -7.09 -4.38
N GLN A 88 11.13 -5.79 -4.16
CA GLN A 88 12.44 -5.16 -4.18
C GLN A 88 12.51 -4.01 -3.17
N VAL A 89 13.62 -3.91 -2.43
CA VAL A 89 13.99 -2.75 -1.64
C VAL A 89 15.15 -2.07 -2.33
N LEU A 90 14.99 -0.82 -2.69
CA LEU A 90 15.93 -0.03 -3.48
C LEU A 90 16.29 1.24 -2.72
N GLU A 91 17.58 1.50 -2.55
CA GLU A 91 18.07 2.66 -1.80
C GLU A 91 19.06 3.50 -2.62
N ARG A 92 18.91 4.82 -2.53
CA ARG A 92 19.85 5.81 -3.07
C ARG A 92 19.85 7.06 -2.18
N GLU A 93 20.99 7.38 -1.59
CA GLU A 93 21.12 8.53 -0.66
C GLU A 93 20.07 8.46 0.47
N ASP A 94 19.20 9.48 0.56
CA ASP A 94 18.14 9.56 1.57
C ASP A 94 16.84 8.86 1.14
N PHE A 95 16.77 8.38 -0.11
CA PHE A 95 15.59 7.70 -0.63
C PHE A 95 15.66 6.18 -0.45
N ARG A 96 14.58 5.63 0.08
CA ARG A 96 14.28 4.22 0.05
C ARG A 96 12.95 4.00 -0.66
N ILE A 97 12.92 3.06 -1.60
CA ILE A 97 11.73 2.65 -2.33
C ILE A 97 11.47 1.18 -2.00
N ASP A 98 10.30 0.89 -1.46
CA ASP A 98 9.77 -0.45 -1.29
C ASP A 98 8.84 -0.74 -2.48
N LEU A 99 9.31 -1.58 -3.41
CA LEU A 99 8.64 -1.84 -4.68
C LEU A 99 7.91 -3.18 -4.66
N PHE A 100 6.62 -3.15 -4.98
CA PHE A 100 5.72 -4.31 -5.01
C PHE A 100 5.23 -4.57 -6.44
N GLN A 101 5.18 -5.85 -6.80
CA GLN A 101 4.55 -6.28 -8.04
C GLN A 101 3.13 -6.76 -7.71
N LYS A 102 2.14 -5.91 -7.98
CA LYS A 102 0.70 -6.16 -7.81
C LYS A 102 0.24 -6.52 -6.39
N THR A 103 0.98 -7.37 -5.67
CA THR A 103 0.60 -7.85 -4.33
C THR A 103 1.45 -7.17 -3.27
N VAL A 104 0.81 -6.60 -2.26
CA VAL A 104 1.43 -5.87 -1.16
C VAL A 104 1.62 -6.80 0.03
N CYS A 105 2.83 -6.86 0.57
CA CYS A 105 3.19 -7.67 1.73
C CYS A 105 2.85 -9.16 1.60
N GLY A 106 2.79 -9.70 0.37
CA GLY A 106 2.40 -11.08 0.10
C GLY A 106 0.97 -11.44 0.50
N LYS A 107 0.13 -10.42 0.69
CA LYS A 107 -1.25 -10.55 1.17
C LYS A 107 -2.23 -9.93 0.17
N PHE A 108 -2.70 -8.71 0.41
CA PHE A 108 -3.66 -8.06 -0.47
C PHE A 108 -3.06 -7.67 -1.83
N SER A 109 -3.83 -7.89 -2.86
CA SER A 109 -3.47 -7.47 -4.22
C SER A 109 -4.24 -6.23 -4.63
N VAL A 110 -3.62 -5.40 -5.45
CA VAL A 110 -4.32 -4.29 -6.07
C VAL A 110 -5.43 -4.81 -6.97
N THR A 111 -6.63 -4.35 -6.73
CA THR A 111 -7.84 -4.71 -7.47
C THR A 111 -8.26 -3.63 -8.45
N ASN A 112 -9.15 -3.96 -9.38
CA ASN A 112 -9.72 -2.98 -10.30
C ASN A 112 -10.54 -1.90 -9.57
N SER A 113 -11.15 -2.24 -8.43
CA SER A 113 -11.88 -1.27 -7.60
C SER A 113 -10.93 -0.28 -6.94
N MET A 114 -9.82 -0.74 -6.40
CA MET A 114 -8.76 0.12 -5.85
C MET A 114 -8.17 1.05 -6.94
N ALA A 115 -7.84 0.50 -8.11
CA ALA A 115 -7.32 1.29 -9.22
C ALA A 115 -8.29 2.41 -9.67
N LYS A 116 -9.61 2.14 -9.65
CA LYS A 116 -10.62 3.15 -9.99
C LYS A 116 -10.79 4.24 -8.91
N ARG A 117 -10.47 3.95 -7.65
CA ARG A 117 -10.50 4.94 -6.55
C ARG A 117 -9.22 5.74 -6.44
N ALA A 118 -8.13 5.26 -7.06
CA ALA A 118 -6.86 5.96 -7.06
C ALA A 118 -7.00 7.32 -7.76
N ARG A 119 -6.39 8.35 -7.17
CA ARG A 119 -6.38 9.70 -7.74
C ARG A 119 -5.06 9.99 -8.45
N GLU A 120 -5.12 10.76 -9.52
CA GLU A 120 -3.94 11.28 -10.19
C GLU A 120 -3.11 12.12 -9.21
N TYR A 121 -1.81 11.86 -9.19
CA TYR A 121 -0.84 12.62 -8.39
C TYR A 121 0.10 13.43 -9.27
N LEU A 122 0.77 12.75 -10.21
CA LEU A 122 1.61 13.36 -11.23
C LEU A 122 1.37 12.66 -12.55
N ILE A 123 0.94 13.40 -13.56
CA ILE A 123 0.83 12.91 -14.93
C ILE A 123 1.88 13.60 -15.76
N LEU A 124 3.01 12.92 -15.91
CA LEU A 124 4.16 13.40 -16.67
C LEU A 124 4.13 12.83 -18.10
N GLU A 125 5.20 13.02 -18.87
CA GLU A 125 5.24 12.59 -20.28
C GLU A 125 5.27 11.07 -20.41
N ARG A 126 6.15 10.42 -19.64
CA ARG A 126 6.41 8.97 -19.69
C ARG A 126 6.03 8.23 -18.39
N LEU A 127 5.69 8.97 -17.35
CA LEU A 127 5.34 8.44 -16.03
C LEU A 127 3.99 8.98 -15.58
N ALA A 128 3.07 8.11 -15.19
CA ALA A 128 1.85 8.45 -14.49
C ALA A 128 1.90 7.88 -13.07
N VAL A 129 1.74 8.75 -12.09
CA VAL A 129 1.77 8.40 -10.66
C VAL A 129 0.38 8.62 -10.07
N TYR A 130 -0.15 7.58 -9.43
CA TYR A 130 -1.45 7.61 -8.76
C TYR A 130 -1.26 7.42 -7.26
N LEU A 131 -2.10 8.05 -6.44
CA LEU A 131 -2.20 7.78 -5.01
C LEU A 131 -3.45 6.95 -4.73
N TYR A 132 -3.30 5.89 -3.96
CA TYR A 132 -4.46 5.12 -3.51
C TYR A 132 -5.31 5.88 -2.52
N SER A 133 -6.59 5.49 -2.44
CA SER A 133 -7.56 6.10 -1.53
C SER A 133 -7.18 5.83 -0.07
N ASN A 134 -7.73 6.64 0.83
CA ASN A 134 -7.52 6.46 2.28
C ASN A 134 -8.03 5.11 2.76
N GLU A 135 -9.14 4.64 2.18
CA GLU A 135 -9.75 3.34 2.47
C GLU A 135 -8.83 2.18 2.11
N ASP A 136 -8.20 2.26 0.93
CA ASP A 136 -7.29 1.23 0.45
C ASP A 136 -5.99 1.22 1.27
N VAL A 137 -5.44 2.40 1.57
CA VAL A 137 -4.25 2.52 2.43
C VAL A 137 -4.55 2.04 3.85
N PHE A 138 -5.72 2.39 4.40
CA PHE A 138 -6.17 1.89 5.70
C PHE A 138 -6.21 0.35 5.70
N LEU A 139 -6.85 -0.25 4.69
CA LEU A 139 -6.97 -1.69 4.59
C LEU A 139 -5.61 -2.38 4.47
N PHE A 140 -4.67 -1.87 3.67
CA PHE A 140 -3.31 -2.41 3.60
C PHE A 140 -2.60 -2.37 4.96
N LYS A 141 -2.78 -1.29 5.73
CA LYS A 141 -2.16 -1.12 7.06
C LYS A 141 -2.73 -2.05 8.12
N THR A 142 -3.99 -2.49 7.99
CA THR A 142 -4.55 -3.51 8.89
C THR A 142 -3.90 -4.88 8.75
N MET A 143 -3.21 -5.15 7.65
CA MET A 143 -2.54 -6.43 7.39
C MET A 143 -1.08 -6.48 7.88
N THR A 144 -0.61 -5.44 8.53
CA THR A 144 0.74 -5.36 9.11
C THR A 144 0.67 -5.26 10.64
N GLU A 145 1.74 -5.65 11.33
CA GLU A 145 1.79 -5.67 12.79
C GLU A 145 2.65 -4.53 13.38
N ARG A 146 3.05 -3.56 12.53
CA ARG A 146 3.90 -2.44 12.96
C ARG A 146 3.08 -1.46 13.82
N SER A 147 3.66 -0.97 14.92
CA SER A 147 2.99 0.01 15.79
C SER A 147 2.62 1.30 15.07
N GLY A 148 3.50 1.80 14.19
CA GLY A 148 3.22 3.00 13.40
C GLY A 148 2.02 2.87 12.45
N ASP A 149 1.62 1.65 12.08
CA ASP A 149 0.43 1.45 11.21
C ASP A 149 -0.89 1.64 11.98
N ILE A 150 -0.90 1.45 13.30
CA ILE A 150 -2.05 1.81 14.17
C ILE A 150 -2.26 3.32 14.16
N GLU A 151 -1.19 4.09 14.39
CA GLU A 151 -1.26 5.55 14.38
C GLU A 151 -1.67 6.10 13.00
N ASP A 152 -1.17 5.50 11.94
CA ASP A 152 -1.52 5.84 10.57
C ASP A 152 -3.01 5.53 10.29
N CYS A 153 -3.54 4.37 10.73
CA CYS A 153 -4.96 4.04 10.62
C CYS A 153 -5.85 5.02 11.39
N ILE A 154 -5.46 5.40 12.60
CA ILE A 154 -6.19 6.41 13.40
C ILE A 154 -6.21 7.76 12.67
N SER A 155 -5.08 8.17 12.09
CA SER A 155 -4.97 9.43 11.36
C SER A 155 -5.84 9.45 10.10
N LEU A 156 -5.85 8.36 9.33
CA LEU A 156 -6.71 8.18 8.16
C LEU A 156 -8.20 8.21 8.54
N ALA A 157 -8.59 7.47 9.59
CA ALA A 157 -9.97 7.42 10.04
C ALA A 157 -10.46 8.78 10.56
N LYS A 158 -9.63 9.53 11.28
CA LYS A 158 -9.93 10.91 11.74
C LYS A 158 -10.04 11.90 10.58
N ARG A 159 -9.29 11.69 9.50
CA ARG A 159 -9.42 12.49 8.27
C ARG A 159 -10.75 12.24 7.57
N GLY A 160 -11.28 11.04 7.72
CA GLY A 160 -12.50 10.53 7.13
C GLY A 160 -12.23 9.41 6.13
N VAL A 161 -12.89 8.27 6.37
CA VAL A 161 -12.91 7.11 5.46
C VAL A 161 -14.35 6.63 5.30
N GLU A 162 -14.65 6.05 4.16
CA GLU A 162 -15.91 5.38 3.91
C GLU A 162 -15.80 3.91 4.32
N TRP A 163 -16.31 3.58 5.49
CA TRP A 163 -16.17 2.26 6.10
C TRP A 163 -16.73 1.12 5.26
N GLU A 164 -17.82 1.37 4.53
CA GLU A 164 -18.41 0.37 3.63
C GLU A 164 -17.47 0.03 2.47
N ILE A 165 -16.70 0.99 1.97
CA ILE A 165 -15.67 0.73 0.96
C ILE A 165 -14.58 -0.20 1.51
N ILE A 166 -14.14 0.03 2.76
CA ILE A 166 -13.15 -0.82 3.43
C ILE A 166 -13.69 -2.26 3.57
N LEU A 167 -14.93 -2.40 4.03
CA LEU A 167 -15.58 -3.69 4.21
C LEU A 167 -15.76 -4.44 2.89
N ASP A 168 -16.25 -3.76 1.86
CA ASP A 168 -16.47 -4.35 0.54
C ASP A 168 -15.15 -4.76 -0.12
N GLU A 169 -14.10 -3.95 0.03
CA GLU A 169 -12.79 -4.31 -0.51
C GLU A 169 -12.16 -5.49 0.27
N LEU A 170 -12.32 -5.56 1.60
CA LEU A 170 -11.90 -6.72 2.38
C LEU A 170 -12.58 -8.01 1.89
N LYS A 171 -13.90 -7.97 1.71
CA LYS A 171 -14.67 -9.09 1.15
C LYS A 171 -14.18 -9.48 -0.25
N ASN A 172 -13.86 -8.48 -1.08
CA ASN A 172 -13.33 -8.67 -2.42
C ASN A 172 -11.95 -9.35 -2.39
N GLN A 173 -11.04 -8.92 -1.52
CA GLN A 173 -9.72 -9.52 -1.33
C GLN A 173 -9.81 -10.99 -0.90
N ILE A 174 -10.68 -11.29 0.06
CA ILE A 174 -10.93 -12.66 0.53
C ILE A 174 -11.48 -13.53 -0.62
N ARG A 175 -12.45 -13.02 -1.36
CA ARG A 175 -13.06 -13.74 -2.50
C ARG A 175 -12.04 -14.03 -3.60
N LEU A 176 -11.17 -13.08 -3.91
CA LEU A 176 -10.16 -13.22 -4.98
C LEU A 176 -9.01 -14.16 -4.59
N SER A 177 -8.60 -14.14 -3.34
CA SER A 177 -7.48 -14.96 -2.86
C SER A 177 -7.90 -16.32 -2.34
N GLY A 178 -9.16 -16.50 -1.93
CA GLY A 178 -9.64 -17.66 -1.19
C GLY A 178 -9.16 -17.73 0.27
N GLN A 179 -8.47 -16.69 0.76
CA GLN A 179 -7.87 -16.65 2.10
C GLN A 179 -8.88 -16.14 3.14
N ASN A 180 -9.83 -16.99 3.52
CA ASN A 180 -10.88 -16.62 4.46
C ASN A 180 -10.36 -16.18 5.84
N ILE A 181 -9.17 -16.64 6.25
CA ILE A 181 -8.55 -16.25 7.52
C ILE A 181 -8.26 -14.74 7.61
N TRP A 182 -8.14 -14.04 6.51
CA TRP A 182 -7.83 -12.61 6.54
C TRP A 182 -8.91 -11.77 7.24
N ILE A 183 -10.15 -12.28 7.29
CA ILE A 183 -11.22 -11.61 8.04
C ILE A 183 -10.89 -11.51 9.53
N THR A 184 -10.26 -12.55 10.09
CA THR A 184 -9.89 -12.58 11.51
C THR A 184 -8.73 -11.63 11.80
N TRP A 185 -7.74 -11.57 10.92
CA TRP A 185 -6.59 -10.66 11.08
C TRP A 185 -6.99 -9.19 11.00
N VAL A 186 -7.85 -8.85 10.03
CA VAL A 186 -8.40 -7.50 9.95
C VAL A 186 -9.30 -7.20 11.15
N GLY A 187 -10.16 -8.15 11.56
CA GLY A 187 -11.03 -8.02 12.73
C GLY A 187 -10.24 -7.74 14.01
N GLU A 188 -9.17 -8.50 14.26
CA GLU A 188 -8.28 -8.27 15.41
C GLU A 188 -7.66 -6.86 15.38
N ARG A 189 -7.22 -6.41 14.19
CA ARG A 189 -6.65 -5.07 14.03
C ARG A 189 -7.70 -3.97 14.26
N LEU A 190 -8.92 -4.16 13.77
CA LEU A 190 -10.02 -3.22 14.02
C LEU A 190 -10.39 -3.20 15.51
N GLY A 191 -10.35 -4.34 16.20
CA GLY A 191 -10.54 -4.40 17.66
C GLY A 191 -9.51 -3.56 18.40
N ILE A 192 -8.22 -3.70 18.09
CA ILE A 192 -7.15 -2.87 18.67
C ILE A 192 -7.41 -1.38 18.43
N LEU A 193 -7.81 -0.99 17.22
CA LEU A 193 -8.14 0.40 16.90
C LEU A 193 -9.36 0.91 17.67
N ALA A 194 -10.35 0.06 17.94
CA ALA A 194 -11.50 0.40 18.76
C ALA A 194 -11.11 0.58 20.25
N ASP A 195 -10.20 -0.25 20.76
CA ASP A 195 -9.65 -0.11 22.12
C ASP A 195 -8.85 1.20 22.28
N GLU A 196 -8.22 1.69 21.20
CA GLU A 196 -7.61 3.02 21.16
C GLU A 196 -8.63 4.18 21.01
N GLY A 197 -9.92 3.86 21.06
CA GLY A 197 -11.01 4.83 21.05
C GLY A 197 -11.53 5.23 19.68
N LEU A 198 -11.16 4.50 18.62
CA LEU A 198 -11.70 4.77 17.29
C LEU A 198 -13.10 4.16 17.14
N TYR A 199 -14.08 4.96 16.74
CA TYR A 199 -15.39 4.44 16.36
C TYR A 199 -15.35 3.80 14.97
N ILE A 200 -15.64 2.50 14.88
CA ILE A 200 -15.58 1.70 13.65
C ILE A 200 -16.93 1.06 13.36
N PRO A 201 -17.77 1.67 12.49
CA PRO A 201 -19.12 1.18 12.23
C PRO A 201 -19.21 -0.27 11.75
N ILE A 202 -18.19 -0.74 11.02
CA ILE A 202 -18.15 -2.08 10.42
C ILE A 202 -17.62 -3.17 11.37
N LEU A 203 -17.15 -2.82 12.58
CA LEU A 203 -16.50 -3.75 13.49
C LEU A 203 -17.37 -4.97 13.79
N GLY A 204 -18.61 -4.75 14.18
CA GLY A 204 -19.52 -5.86 14.53
C GLY A 204 -19.83 -6.80 13.35
N GLU A 205 -19.80 -6.29 12.11
CA GLU A 205 -19.97 -7.14 10.93
C GLU A 205 -18.71 -7.99 10.66
N VAL A 206 -17.53 -7.40 10.81
CA VAL A 206 -16.25 -8.11 10.65
C VAL A 206 -16.08 -9.16 11.75
N GLU A 207 -16.44 -8.87 12.99
CA GLU A 207 -16.44 -9.82 14.12
C GLU A 207 -17.36 -11.00 13.84
N ARG A 208 -18.59 -10.76 13.38
CA ARG A 208 -19.53 -11.81 12.99
C ARG A 208 -18.95 -12.74 11.90
N PHE A 209 -18.33 -12.19 10.88
CA PHE A 209 -17.68 -13.00 9.84
C PHE A 209 -16.47 -13.77 10.37
N SER A 210 -15.75 -13.21 11.33
CA SER A 210 -14.65 -13.90 12.02
C SER A 210 -15.15 -15.11 12.82
N GLU A 211 -16.24 -14.95 13.56
CA GLU A 211 -16.91 -16.03 14.29
C GLU A 211 -17.39 -17.13 13.34
N GLU A 212 -18.05 -16.76 12.23
CA GLU A 212 -18.50 -17.73 11.21
C GLU A 212 -17.32 -18.51 10.58
N TYR A 213 -16.17 -17.86 10.41
CA TYR A 213 -14.95 -18.50 9.93
C TYR A 213 -14.48 -19.57 10.93
N TYR A 214 -14.34 -19.21 12.22
CA TYR A 214 -13.90 -20.13 13.25
C TYR A 214 -14.87 -21.30 13.42
N GLU A 215 -16.17 -21.07 13.44
CA GLU A 215 -17.16 -22.15 13.51
C GLU A 215 -17.02 -23.15 12.37
N LYS A 216 -16.79 -22.68 11.14
CA LYS A 216 -16.59 -23.54 9.97
C LYS A 216 -15.29 -24.36 10.08
N GLU A 217 -14.21 -23.76 10.58
CA GLU A 217 -12.94 -24.48 10.76
C GLU A 217 -13.02 -25.51 11.87
N PHE A 218 -13.64 -25.19 13.01
CA PHE A 218 -13.85 -26.16 14.10
C PHE A 218 -14.73 -27.36 13.71
N ARG A 219 -15.67 -27.21 12.79
CA ARG A 219 -16.49 -28.32 12.30
C ARG A 219 -15.76 -29.27 11.34
N LYS A 220 -14.56 -28.93 10.88
CA LYS A 220 -13.73 -29.78 10.02
C LYS A 220 -12.82 -30.74 10.82
N ILE A 221 -12.71 -30.54 12.13
CA ILE A 221 -11.92 -31.34 13.06
C ILE A 221 -12.83 -32.41 13.68
#